data_9518256cfda2f8b1335a90f1559471dd
#
_entry.id   9518256cfda2f8b1335a90f1559471dd
#
_cell.length_a   1.000
_cell.length_b   1.000
_cell.length_c   1.000
_cell.angle_alpha   90.00
_cell.angle_beta   90.00
_cell.angle_gamma   90.00
#
_symmetry.space_group_name_H-M   'P 1'
#
loop_
_entity.id
_entity.type
_entity.pdbx_description
1 polymer ?
#
loop_
_entity_poly.entity_id
_entity_poly.type
_entity_poly.pdbx_seq_one_letter_code
_entity_poly.pdbx_strand_id
1 'polypeptide(L)'
;MSKPMTSAQDAQDIAGRLYQGDAGEVMAAWPDECIDLIVTSPPYWTAVAYEDQAATWPTYEAYLADMLRVWRQCARVLRPNGKLCINAPLMPIPKSIIDQHTRHLKNIASDMESLILRDGLIDRYGLFIWQKQTSKMMFGSYPYPGNILENNTIEFINVYVKPGRPPKFDSEIKEANRLTRTEWLDLTQQVWFMYPEDVKREEGHPAPFPEKLPARLMKLYTYGACREFPGEIVLDPFVGTGTTCAVAKRMGRQWIGIDLSDTYLRYAERRVEHTRPYQPLLLVGRAKYPGKDELVQMMEEEAGTSGSDAVSKHKRKTYGRSAILGVEDLQLKLV
;
A
#
# COMPACT_ATOMS: atom_id res chain seq x y z
N MET A 1 -21.21 -32.73 2.47
CA MET A 1 -20.22 -32.42 1.42
C MET A 1 -20.85 -31.38 0.51
N SER A 2 -20.46 -30.12 0.62
CA SER A 2 -20.93 -29.04 -0.26
C SER A 2 -20.32 -29.22 -1.67
N LYS A 3 -21.16 -29.02 -2.68
CA LYS A 3 -20.80 -29.10 -4.10
C LYS A 3 -19.62 -28.13 -4.36
N PRO A 4 -18.60 -28.50 -5.14
CA PRO A 4 -17.54 -27.55 -5.50
C PRO A 4 -18.16 -26.38 -6.28
N MET A 5 -17.87 -25.17 -5.82
CA MET A 5 -18.30 -23.92 -6.45
C MET A 5 -17.53 -23.75 -7.78
N THR A 6 -18.23 -23.67 -8.92
CA THR A 6 -17.61 -23.69 -10.26
C THR A 6 -18.17 -22.66 -11.25
N SER A 7 -18.95 -21.68 -10.80
CA SER A 7 -19.64 -20.74 -11.72
C SER A 7 -19.37 -19.26 -11.39
N ALA A 8 -19.63 -18.38 -12.38
CA ALA A 8 -19.59 -16.92 -12.18
C ALA A 8 -20.59 -16.47 -11.08
N GLN A 9 -21.65 -17.24 -10.84
CA GLN A 9 -22.61 -17.01 -9.75
C GLN A 9 -21.94 -17.16 -8.39
N ASP A 10 -21.08 -18.17 -8.23
CA ASP A 10 -20.37 -18.43 -6.98
C ASP A 10 -19.39 -17.30 -6.62
N ALA A 11 -18.78 -16.65 -7.62
CA ALA A 11 -17.94 -15.46 -7.41
C ALA A 11 -18.74 -14.24 -6.92
N GLN A 12 -19.98 -14.10 -7.35
CA GLN A 12 -20.91 -13.07 -6.89
C GLN A 12 -21.35 -13.30 -5.45
N ASP A 13 -21.49 -14.55 -5.04
CA ASP A 13 -21.95 -14.91 -3.69
C ASP A 13 -20.93 -14.55 -2.59
N ILE A 14 -19.65 -14.46 -2.92
CA ILE A 14 -18.59 -14.04 -1.99
C ILE A 14 -18.35 -12.52 -1.98
N ALA A 15 -18.80 -11.78 -2.99
CA ALA A 15 -18.57 -10.35 -3.12
C ALA A 15 -19.45 -9.50 -2.17
N GLY A 16 -19.00 -8.29 -1.87
CA GLY A 16 -19.70 -7.36 -0.99
C GLY A 16 -19.62 -7.72 0.49
N ARG A 17 -18.61 -8.48 0.92
CA ARG A 17 -18.49 -8.99 2.29
C ARG A 17 -17.09 -8.79 2.88
N LEU A 18 -17.07 -8.71 4.21
CA LEU A 18 -15.89 -8.82 5.05
C LEU A 18 -15.86 -10.20 5.69
N TYR A 19 -14.68 -10.81 5.73
CA TYR A 19 -14.47 -12.14 6.29
C TYR A 19 -13.47 -12.07 7.43
N GLN A 20 -13.82 -12.62 8.59
CA GLN A 20 -12.90 -12.76 9.70
C GLN A 20 -12.16 -14.09 9.59
N GLY A 21 -10.83 -14.05 9.62
CA GLY A 21 -9.99 -15.24 9.63
C GLY A 21 -8.65 -15.05 8.96
N ASP A 22 -7.86 -16.13 8.95
CA ASP A 22 -6.63 -16.19 8.19
C ASP A 22 -6.91 -16.12 6.69
N ALA A 23 -6.22 -15.20 6.01
CA ALA A 23 -6.48 -14.92 4.60
C ALA A 23 -6.27 -16.16 3.70
N GLY A 24 -5.25 -16.97 3.98
CA GLY A 24 -5.00 -18.20 3.23
C GLY A 24 -6.08 -19.26 3.44
N GLU A 25 -6.58 -19.39 4.67
CA GLU A 25 -7.64 -20.36 5.01
C GLU A 25 -8.99 -19.92 4.43
N VAL A 26 -9.34 -18.63 4.58
CA VAL A 26 -10.58 -18.09 4.01
C VAL A 26 -10.61 -18.27 2.51
N MET A 27 -9.55 -17.86 1.80
CA MET A 27 -9.48 -18.02 0.36
C MET A 27 -9.46 -19.48 -0.09
N ALA A 28 -8.93 -20.41 0.69
CA ALA A 28 -8.90 -21.85 0.34
C ALA A 28 -10.30 -22.44 0.13
N ALA A 29 -11.34 -21.85 0.73
CA ALA A 29 -12.73 -22.26 0.54
C ALA A 29 -13.38 -21.69 -0.75
N TRP A 30 -12.72 -20.77 -1.45
CA TRP A 30 -13.26 -20.10 -2.64
C TRP A 30 -12.90 -20.85 -3.93
N PRO A 31 -13.66 -20.63 -5.01
CA PRO A 31 -13.34 -21.20 -6.32
C PRO A 31 -12.04 -20.56 -6.87
N ASP A 32 -11.42 -21.28 -7.79
CA ASP A 32 -10.34 -20.75 -8.60
C ASP A 32 -10.85 -19.63 -9.50
N GLU A 33 -9.99 -18.66 -9.82
CA GLU A 33 -10.22 -17.68 -10.88
C GLU A 33 -11.51 -16.84 -10.68
N CYS A 34 -11.81 -16.45 -9.45
CA CYS A 34 -12.99 -15.68 -9.08
C CYS A 34 -12.72 -14.19 -8.79
N ILE A 35 -11.46 -13.76 -8.70
CA ILE A 35 -11.04 -12.39 -8.35
C ILE A 35 -10.34 -11.72 -9.54
N ASP A 36 -10.62 -10.45 -9.80
CA ASP A 36 -10.05 -9.70 -10.92
C ASP A 36 -8.80 -8.89 -10.51
N LEU A 37 -8.82 -8.31 -9.32
CA LEU A 37 -7.72 -7.50 -8.79
C LEU A 37 -7.55 -7.74 -7.29
N ILE A 38 -6.30 -7.86 -6.85
CA ILE A 38 -5.94 -7.85 -5.43
C ILE A 38 -5.08 -6.63 -5.18
N VAL A 39 -5.47 -5.81 -4.20
CA VAL A 39 -4.70 -4.64 -3.75
C VAL A 39 -4.55 -4.72 -2.25
N THR A 40 -3.32 -4.78 -1.77
CA THR A 40 -3.07 -5.00 -0.35
C THR A 40 -1.74 -4.44 0.13
N SER A 41 -1.65 -4.26 1.44
CA SER A 41 -0.42 -4.03 2.20
C SER A 41 -0.39 -5.06 3.31
N PRO A 42 0.46 -6.09 3.20
CA PRO A 42 0.51 -7.16 4.22
C PRO A 42 1.02 -6.62 5.55
N PRO A 43 0.78 -7.32 6.67
CA PRO A 43 1.39 -6.96 7.94
C PRO A 43 2.91 -6.93 7.80
N TYR A 44 3.56 -5.92 8.41
CA TYR A 44 5.01 -5.75 8.32
C TYR A 44 5.66 -6.39 9.54
N TRP A 45 6.32 -7.49 9.39
CA TRP A 45 6.92 -8.37 10.40
C TRP A 45 7.08 -7.76 11.82
N THR A 46 7.95 -6.77 12.01
CA THR A 46 8.19 -6.14 13.33
C THR A 46 7.99 -4.63 13.33
N ALA A 47 7.62 -4.04 12.19
CA ALA A 47 7.54 -2.59 12.05
C ALA A 47 6.35 -2.00 12.82
N VAL A 48 5.36 -2.81 13.10
CA VAL A 48 4.11 -2.41 13.74
C VAL A 48 3.67 -3.50 14.72
N ALA A 49 3.43 -3.12 15.98
CA ALA A 49 2.74 -3.97 16.93
C ALA A 49 1.25 -3.95 16.57
N TYR A 50 0.79 -4.96 15.86
CA TYR A 50 -0.63 -5.25 15.73
C TYR A 50 -1.09 -5.89 17.04
N GLU A 51 -2.16 -5.40 17.65
CA GLU A 51 -2.59 -5.80 18.99
C GLU A 51 -2.75 -7.32 19.16
N ASP A 52 -3.10 -8.01 18.08
CA ASP A 52 -3.33 -9.46 18.04
C ASP A 52 -2.19 -10.29 17.44
N GLN A 53 -1.11 -9.68 16.93
CA GLN A 53 -0.11 -10.37 16.11
C GLN A 53 1.34 -10.29 16.62
N ALA A 54 1.62 -9.65 17.74
CA ALA A 54 2.97 -9.43 18.25
C ALA A 54 3.82 -10.70 18.53
N ALA A 55 3.24 -11.89 18.42
CA ALA A 55 3.89 -13.16 18.72
C ALA A 55 3.86 -14.18 17.54
N THR A 56 3.38 -13.80 16.36
CA THR A 56 3.01 -14.78 15.32
C THR A 56 4.20 -15.34 14.56
N TRP A 57 5.23 -14.53 14.31
CA TRP A 57 6.41 -14.98 13.52
C TRP A 57 7.70 -14.84 14.31
N PRO A 58 8.27 -15.96 14.78
CA PRO A 58 9.51 -15.95 15.57
C PRO A 58 10.73 -15.50 14.77
N THR A 59 10.70 -15.68 13.45
CA THR A 59 11.79 -15.28 12.54
C THR A 59 11.25 -14.60 11.29
N TYR A 60 12.12 -13.87 10.59
CA TYR A 60 11.77 -13.24 9.31
C TYR A 60 11.46 -14.29 8.23
N GLU A 61 12.15 -15.41 8.24
CA GLU A 61 11.92 -16.51 7.31
C GLU A 61 10.55 -17.14 7.55
N ALA A 62 10.12 -17.29 8.81
CA ALA A 62 8.78 -17.79 9.15
C ALA A 62 7.70 -16.83 8.64
N TYR A 63 7.90 -15.51 8.79
CA TYR A 63 7.03 -14.49 8.23
C TYR A 63 6.92 -14.59 6.70
N LEU A 64 8.05 -14.68 6.00
CA LEU A 64 8.07 -14.80 4.54
C LEU A 64 7.40 -16.10 4.06
N ALA A 65 7.60 -17.21 4.77
CA ALA A 65 6.96 -18.49 4.44
C ALA A 65 5.42 -18.42 4.59
N ASP A 66 4.94 -17.77 5.64
CA ASP A 66 3.51 -17.57 5.85
C ASP A 66 2.90 -16.65 4.79
N MET A 67 3.58 -15.54 4.48
CA MET A 67 3.15 -14.67 3.39
C MET A 67 3.10 -15.40 2.04
N LEU A 68 4.08 -16.26 1.74
CA LEU A 68 4.06 -17.06 0.51
C LEU A 68 2.84 -17.98 0.44
N ARG A 69 2.40 -18.56 1.55
CA ARG A 69 1.17 -19.36 1.63
C ARG A 69 -0.05 -18.54 1.19
N VAL A 70 -0.15 -17.29 1.67
CA VAL A 70 -1.23 -16.37 1.27
C VAL A 70 -1.11 -16.01 -0.21
N TRP A 71 0.10 -15.69 -0.70
CA TRP A 71 0.30 -15.33 -2.11
C TRP A 71 -0.04 -16.46 -3.08
N ARG A 72 0.17 -17.72 -2.70
CA ARG A 72 -0.29 -18.88 -3.46
C ARG A 72 -1.80 -18.92 -3.61
N GLN A 73 -2.54 -18.62 -2.53
CA GLN A 73 -4.00 -18.52 -2.61
C GLN A 73 -4.44 -17.31 -3.46
N CYS A 74 -3.78 -16.16 -3.31
CA CYS A 74 -4.01 -15.01 -4.18
C CYS A 74 -3.83 -15.36 -5.66
N ALA A 75 -2.75 -16.06 -6.02
CA ALA A 75 -2.49 -16.50 -7.39
C ALA A 75 -3.58 -17.49 -7.90
N ARG A 76 -4.07 -18.38 -7.02
CA ARG A 76 -5.12 -19.36 -7.38
C ARG A 76 -6.46 -18.66 -7.65
N VAL A 77 -6.89 -17.78 -6.76
CA VAL A 77 -8.20 -17.10 -6.87
C VAL A 77 -8.22 -16.00 -7.93
N LEU A 78 -7.07 -15.46 -8.34
CA LEU A 78 -6.99 -14.50 -9.44
C LEU A 78 -7.42 -15.15 -10.77
N ARG A 79 -8.21 -14.42 -11.57
CA ARG A 79 -8.51 -14.79 -12.97
C ARG A 79 -7.27 -14.64 -13.85
N PRO A 80 -7.23 -15.32 -14.99
CA PRO A 80 -6.23 -15.06 -16.02
C PRO A 80 -6.17 -13.58 -16.37
N ASN A 81 -4.96 -13.01 -16.43
CA ASN A 81 -4.67 -11.58 -16.55
C ASN A 81 -5.08 -10.71 -15.33
N GLY A 82 -5.62 -11.27 -14.27
CA GLY A 82 -5.84 -10.57 -12.99
C GLY A 82 -4.52 -10.11 -12.37
N LYS A 83 -4.55 -9.05 -11.57
CA LYS A 83 -3.34 -8.47 -10.97
C LYS A 83 -3.35 -8.62 -9.45
N LEU A 84 -2.16 -8.92 -8.91
CA LEU A 84 -1.85 -8.81 -7.49
C LEU A 84 -0.94 -7.59 -7.30
N CYS A 85 -1.42 -6.60 -6.54
CA CYS A 85 -0.68 -5.39 -6.21
C CYS A 85 -0.33 -5.40 -4.73
N ILE A 86 0.96 -5.47 -4.40
CA ILE A 86 1.45 -5.50 -3.03
C ILE A 86 2.20 -4.20 -2.75
N ASN A 87 1.71 -3.42 -1.77
CA ASN A 87 2.42 -2.26 -1.25
C ASN A 87 3.25 -2.67 -0.04
N ALA A 88 4.55 -2.41 -0.06
CA ALA A 88 5.44 -2.73 1.05
C ALA A 88 6.60 -1.71 1.17
N PRO A 89 7.00 -1.35 2.40
CA PRO A 89 8.08 -0.41 2.68
C PRO A 89 9.46 -1.08 2.70
N LEU A 90 10.48 -0.22 2.74
CA LEU A 90 11.76 -0.56 3.38
C LEU A 90 11.57 -0.55 4.89
N MET A 91 11.91 -1.63 5.57
CA MET A 91 11.68 -1.79 7.00
C MET A 91 12.97 -1.73 7.79
N PRO A 92 13.16 -0.70 8.66
CA PRO A 92 14.22 -0.69 9.64
C PRO A 92 13.98 -1.79 10.68
N ILE A 93 15.01 -2.59 10.96
CA ILE A 93 14.93 -3.62 11.99
C ILE A 93 15.30 -3.01 13.34
N PRO A 94 14.47 -3.16 14.38
CA PRO A 94 14.77 -2.68 15.71
C PRO A 94 16.06 -3.31 16.27
N LYS A 95 16.88 -2.52 16.95
CA LYS A 95 18.11 -3.01 17.61
C LYS A 95 17.87 -4.11 18.64
N SER A 96 16.66 -4.15 19.22
CA SER A 96 16.26 -5.21 20.16
C SER A 96 16.16 -6.60 19.52
N ILE A 97 16.09 -6.68 18.19
CA ILE A 97 15.99 -7.94 17.44
C ILE A 97 17.35 -8.35 16.89
N ILE A 98 18.19 -7.37 16.57
CA ILE A 98 19.54 -7.59 16.05
C ILE A 98 20.51 -7.01 17.07
N ASP A 99 21.25 -7.85 17.75
CA ASP A 99 22.34 -7.43 18.67
C ASP A 99 23.54 -6.91 17.88
N GLN A 100 23.33 -5.80 17.16
CA GLN A 100 24.34 -5.16 16.32
C GLN A 100 24.26 -3.65 16.45
N HIS A 101 25.41 -2.99 16.41
CA HIS A 101 25.53 -1.53 16.52
C HIS A 101 25.12 -0.79 15.24
N THR A 102 25.01 -1.48 14.12
CA THR A 102 24.68 -0.92 12.81
C THR A 102 23.17 -0.99 12.52
N ARG A 103 22.68 -0.04 11.70
CA ARG A 103 21.30 -0.07 11.18
C ARG A 103 21.18 -1.17 10.13
N HIS A 104 20.16 -1.99 10.25
CA HIS A 104 19.78 -2.97 9.24
C HIS A 104 18.41 -2.65 8.66
N LEU A 105 18.28 -2.82 7.35
CA LEU A 105 17.03 -2.69 6.62
C LEU A 105 16.66 -4.01 5.98
N LYS A 106 15.37 -4.36 6.00
CA LYS A 106 14.80 -5.41 5.15
C LYS A 106 14.01 -4.76 4.03
N ASN A 107 14.25 -5.18 2.80
CA ASN A 107 13.42 -4.83 1.67
C ASN A 107 12.32 -5.87 1.49
N ILE A 108 11.25 -5.75 2.29
CA ILE A 108 10.13 -6.70 2.31
C ILE A 108 9.56 -6.89 0.90
N ALA A 109 9.43 -5.81 0.11
CA ALA A 109 8.92 -5.87 -1.24
C ALA A 109 9.76 -6.78 -2.14
N SER A 110 11.09 -6.65 -2.08
CA SER A 110 12.03 -7.46 -2.88
C SER A 110 12.10 -8.91 -2.39
N ASP A 111 12.09 -9.12 -1.07
CA ASP A 111 12.16 -10.45 -0.49
C ASP A 111 10.91 -11.26 -0.82
N MET A 112 9.71 -10.67 -0.69
CA MET A 112 8.46 -11.28 -1.14
C MET A 112 8.44 -11.55 -2.64
N GLU A 113 8.89 -10.59 -3.46
CA GLU A 113 8.95 -10.75 -4.91
C GLU A 113 9.81 -11.94 -5.31
N SER A 114 10.97 -12.10 -4.68
CA SER A 114 11.88 -13.22 -4.95
C SER A 114 11.22 -14.58 -4.69
N LEU A 115 10.37 -14.67 -3.65
CA LEU A 115 9.62 -15.89 -3.35
C LEU A 115 8.47 -16.11 -4.33
N ILE A 116 7.67 -15.08 -4.60
CA ILE A 116 6.53 -15.14 -5.50
C ILE A 116 6.95 -15.59 -6.91
N LEU A 117 8.01 -14.97 -7.46
CA LEU A 117 8.48 -15.29 -8.80
C LEU A 117 9.14 -16.67 -8.87
N ARG A 118 9.80 -17.10 -7.82
CA ARG A 118 10.37 -18.46 -7.73
C ARG A 118 9.30 -19.53 -7.69
N ASP A 119 8.14 -19.24 -7.09
CA ASP A 119 7.00 -20.15 -7.04
C ASP A 119 6.35 -20.34 -8.42
N GLY A 120 6.52 -19.38 -9.35
CA GLY A 120 6.18 -19.51 -10.77
C GLY A 120 4.69 -19.48 -11.11
N LEU A 121 3.82 -19.10 -10.16
CA LEU A 121 2.37 -19.06 -10.36
C LEU A 121 1.90 -17.75 -11.00
N ILE A 122 2.64 -16.68 -10.81
CA ILE A 122 2.37 -15.34 -11.35
C ILE A 122 3.66 -14.67 -11.81
N ASP A 123 3.55 -13.78 -12.79
CA ASP A 123 4.68 -13.07 -13.38
C ASP A 123 4.75 -11.62 -12.90
N ARG A 124 5.95 -11.02 -12.92
CA ARG A 124 6.11 -9.58 -12.71
C ARG A 124 5.44 -8.82 -13.86
N TYR A 125 4.60 -7.85 -13.52
CA TYR A 125 3.92 -7.00 -14.48
C TYR A 125 4.42 -5.55 -14.46
N GLY A 126 4.64 -4.99 -13.26
CA GLY A 126 5.08 -3.61 -13.11
C GLY A 126 5.54 -3.28 -11.70
N LEU A 127 6.08 -2.09 -11.56
CA LEU A 127 6.51 -1.51 -10.29
C LEU A 127 6.14 -0.03 -10.28
N PHE A 128 5.44 0.40 -9.23
CA PHE A 128 5.26 1.80 -8.90
C PHE A 128 5.93 2.11 -7.57
N ILE A 129 6.28 3.36 -7.37
CA ILE A 129 6.84 3.88 -6.13
C ILE A 129 5.85 4.89 -5.56
N TRP A 130 5.35 4.64 -4.37
CA TRP A 130 4.65 5.65 -3.62
C TRP A 130 5.66 6.51 -2.89
N GLN A 131 5.83 7.76 -3.35
CA GLN A 131 6.60 8.80 -2.65
C GLN A 131 5.70 9.43 -1.60
N LYS A 132 6.00 9.12 -0.33
CA LYS A 132 5.35 9.74 0.82
C LYS A 132 5.89 11.16 0.97
N GLN A 133 5.02 12.14 0.98
CA GLN A 133 5.39 13.52 1.29
C GLN A 133 5.45 13.67 2.82
N THR A 134 6.51 13.14 3.43
CA THR A 134 6.68 13.16 4.89
C THR A 134 7.88 14.01 5.26
N SER A 135 7.70 14.80 6.29
CA SER A 135 8.71 15.68 6.84
C SER A 135 9.59 15.05 7.94
N LYS A 136 9.30 13.80 8.34
CA LYS A 136 10.10 13.15 9.40
C LYS A 136 11.52 12.89 8.93
N MET A 137 12.44 13.70 9.41
CA MET A 137 13.86 13.58 9.08
C MET A 137 14.59 12.60 10.00
N MET A 138 15.49 11.83 9.40
CA MET A 138 16.37 10.88 10.06
C MET A 138 17.80 11.42 9.97
N PHE A 139 18.38 11.85 11.07
CA PHE A 139 19.68 12.53 11.05
C PHE A 139 20.88 11.58 11.15
N GLY A 140 20.75 10.45 11.87
CA GLY A 140 21.88 9.58 12.15
C GLY A 140 23.01 10.31 12.84
N SER A 141 24.22 10.28 12.26
CA SER A 141 25.41 10.96 12.78
C SER A 141 25.56 12.40 12.27
N TYR A 142 24.53 12.97 11.61
CA TYR A 142 24.60 14.34 11.11
C TYR A 142 25.14 15.32 12.19
N PRO A 143 26.03 16.27 11.88
CA PRO A 143 26.51 16.65 10.54
C PRO A 143 27.73 15.84 10.04
N TYR A 144 28.18 14.82 10.77
CA TYR A 144 29.40 14.08 10.44
C TYR A 144 29.08 12.88 9.54
N PRO A 145 29.87 12.65 8.45
CA PRO A 145 29.68 11.48 7.61
C PRO A 145 29.96 10.16 8.34
N GLY A 146 29.52 9.05 7.78
CA GLY A 146 29.74 7.70 8.28
C GLY A 146 28.45 6.96 8.64
N ASN A 147 27.62 7.53 9.51
CA ASN A 147 26.34 6.93 9.91
C ASN A 147 25.15 7.87 9.63
N ILE A 148 25.19 8.56 8.50
CA ILE A 148 24.06 9.35 8.00
C ILE A 148 22.92 8.38 7.62
N LEU A 149 21.68 8.75 7.98
CA LEU A 149 20.49 7.98 7.67
C LEU A 149 19.67 8.70 6.59
N GLU A 150 19.29 7.97 5.57
CA GLU A 150 18.31 8.45 4.59
C GLU A 150 16.90 8.51 5.20
N ASN A 151 16.08 9.43 4.72
CA ASN A 151 14.68 9.52 5.09
C ASN A 151 13.91 8.39 4.40
N ASN A 152 13.08 7.68 5.15
CA ASN A 152 12.20 6.63 4.60
C ASN A 152 10.94 7.27 4.00
N THR A 153 11.06 7.76 2.78
CA THR A 153 10.01 8.53 2.09
C THR A 153 9.29 7.74 1.00
N ILE A 154 9.65 6.48 0.77
CA ILE A 154 9.07 5.68 -0.31
C ILE A 154 8.50 4.36 0.18
N GLU A 155 7.51 3.85 -0.55
CA GLU A 155 7.07 2.46 -0.50
C GLU A 155 6.99 1.91 -1.92
N PHE A 156 7.16 0.60 -2.05
CA PHE A 156 7.12 -0.10 -3.33
C PHE A 156 5.74 -0.71 -3.54
N ILE A 157 5.17 -0.51 -4.73
CA ILE A 157 3.93 -1.15 -5.15
C ILE A 157 4.30 -2.11 -6.26
N ASN A 158 4.57 -3.35 -5.91
CA ASN A 158 4.86 -4.42 -6.85
C ASN A 158 3.55 -4.91 -7.48
N VAL A 159 3.52 -5.00 -8.80
CA VAL A 159 2.37 -5.49 -9.56
C VAL A 159 2.75 -6.79 -10.25
N TYR A 160 2.00 -7.83 -9.97
CA TYR A 160 2.12 -9.14 -10.60
C TYR A 160 0.89 -9.44 -11.45
N VAL A 161 1.01 -10.35 -12.40
CA VAL A 161 -0.07 -10.78 -13.28
C VAL A 161 -0.16 -12.30 -13.31
N LYS A 162 -1.37 -12.84 -13.22
CA LYS A 162 -1.61 -14.26 -13.50
C LYS A 162 -1.54 -14.50 -15.01
N PRO A 163 -0.69 -15.43 -15.49
CA PRO A 163 -0.63 -15.78 -16.90
C PRO A 163 -1.99 -16.16 -17.47
N GLY A 164 -2.24 -15.77 -18.70
CA GLY A 164 -3.46 -16.14 -19.41
C GLY A 164 -4.05 -14.99 -20.24
N ARG A 165 -5.11 -15.31 -20.97
CA ARG A 165 -5.77 -14.33 -21.85
C ARG A 165 -6.65 -13.38 -21.04
N PRO A 166 -6.60 -12.06 -21.31
CA PRO A 166 -7.49 -11.12 -20.67
C PRO A 166 -8.95 -11.41 -21.00
N PRO A 167 -9.88 -11.15 -20.07
CA PRO A 167 -11.31 -11.26 -20.34
C PRO A 167 -11.72 -10.30 -21.46
N LYS A 168 -12.75 -10.66 -22.21
CA LYS A 168 -13.33 -9.79 -23.24
C LYS A 168 -14.50 -9.03 -22.64
N PHE A 169 -14.51 -7.73 -22.86
CA PHE A 169 -15.61 -6.84 -22.47
C PHE A 169 -16.25 -6.21 -23.70
N ASP A 170 -17.54 -5.94 -23.62
CA ASP A 170 -18.27 -5.23 -24.63
C ASP A 170 -17.76 -3.77 -24.77
N SER A 171 -17.98 -3.21 -25.96
CA SER A 171 -17.54 -1.85 -26.28
C SER A 171 -18.12 -0.81 -25.32
N GLU A 172 -19.32 -1.03 -24.84
CA GLU A 172 -20.00 -0.15 -23.91
C GLU A 172 -19.32 -0.12 -22.52
N ILE A 173 -18.98 -1.28 -21.97
CA ILE A 173 -18.25 -1.39 -20.70
C ILE A 173 -16.88 -0.71 -20.82
N LYS A 174 -16.20 -0.92 -21.97
CA LYS A 174 -14.91 -0.29 -22.25
C LYS A 174 -15.02 1.23 -22.31
N GLU A 175 -16.02 1.77 -23.00
CA GLU A 175 -16.20 3.20 -23.15
C GLU A 175 -16.61 3.86 -21.83
N ALA A 176 -17.49 3.23 -21.03
CA ALA A 176 -17.87 3.72 -19.70
C ALA A 176 -16.68 3.78 -18.71
N ASN A 177 -15.64 2.97 -18.93
CA ASN A 177 -14.45 2.92 -18.09
C ASN A 177 -13.20 3.52 -18.75
N ARG A 178 -13.39 4.24 -19.86
CA ARG A 178 -12.30 4.83 -20.62
C ARG A 178 -11.50 5.83 -19.77
N LEU A 179 -10.18 5.74 -19.85
CA LEU A 179 -9.27 6.75 -19.29
C LEU A 179 -9.26 7.99 -20.19
N THR A 180 -9.33 9.16 -19.60
CA THR A 180 -8.94 10.38 -20.30
C THR A 180 -7.43 10.38 -20.58
N ARG A 181 -6.98 11.18 -21.55
CA ARG A 181 -5.54 11.31 -21.83
C ARG A 181 -4.76 11.80 -20.61
N THR A 182 -5.33 12.72 -19.85
CA THR A 182 -4.71 13.27 -18.64
C THR A 182 -4.58 12.20 -17.55
N GLU A 183 -5.65 11.43 -17.31
CA GLU A 183 -5.61 10.30 -16.38
C GLU A 183 -4.56 9.28 -16.80
N TRP A 184 -4.54 8.89 -18.08
CA TRP A 184 -3.57 7.92 -18.57
C TRP A 184 -2.13 8.39 -18.36
N LEU A 185 -1.81 9.63 -18.71
CA LEU A 185 -0.47 10.21 -18.54
C LEU A 185 -0.05 10.27 -17.06
N ASP A 186 -0.97 10.61 -16.16
CA ASP A 186 -0.68 10.70 -14.73
C ASP A 186 -0.59 9.31 -14.06
N LEU A 187 -1.56 8.43 -14.34
CA LEU A 187 -1.62 7.11 -13.70
C LEU A 187 -0.47 6.19 -14.11
N THR A 188 0.08 6.36 -15.32
CA THR A 188 1.19 5.54 -15.82
C THR A 188 2.58 6.04 -15.41
N GLN A 189 2.69 7.15 -14.66
CA GLN A 189 3.97 7.51 -14.05
C GLN A 189 4.37 6.45 -13.03
N GLN A 190 5.66 6.09 -13.00
CA GLN A 190 6.15 5.08 -12.03
C GLN A 190 6.23 5.61 -10.60
N VAL A 191 6.41 6.93 -10.41
CA VAL A 191 6.47 7.56 -9.09
C VAL A 191 5.18 8.33 -8.84
N TRP A 192 4.45 7.93 -7.79
CA TRP A 192 3.22 8.56 -7.37
C TRP A 192 3.45 9.36 -6.09
N PHE A 193 3.22 10.67 -6.18
CA PHE A 193 3.27 11.57 -5.04
C PHE A 193 1.91 11.59 -4.34
N MET A 194 1.83 11.02 -3.14
CA MET A 194 0.61 11.01 -2.34
C MET A 194 0.95 11.43 -0.92
N TYR A 195 0.16 12.37 -0.39
CA TYR A 195 0.40 12.94 0.93
C TYR A 195 -0.14 12.04 2.05
N PRO A 196 0.52 12.03 3.23
CA PRO A 196 0.00 11.36 4.41
C PRO A 196 -1.33 11.95 4.93
N GLU A 197 -1.62 13.23 4.66
CA GLU A 197 -2.88 13.87 5.03
C GLU A 197 -4.07 13.27 4.28
N ASP A 198 -3.83 12.66 3.12
CA ASP A 198 -4.83 11.86 2.41
C ASP A 198 -5.18 10.56 3.15
N VAL A 199 -4.46 10.26 4.23
CA VAL A 199 -4.67 9.08 5.08
C VAL A 199 -5.57 9.48 6.25
N LYS A 200 -6.82 9.09 6.19
CA LYS A 200 -7.70 9.16 7.36
C LYS A 200 -7.21 8.11 8.38
N ARG A 201 -6.54 8.59 9.40
CA ARG A 201 -6.17 7.77 10.56
C ARG A 201 -7.41 7.59 11.43
N GLU A 202 -8.22 6.60 11.10
CA GLU A 202 -9.28 6.17 11.98
C GLU A 202 -8.66 5.29 13.08
N GLU A 203 -8.87 5.72 14.32
CA GLU A 203 -8.68 5.04 15.61
C GLU A 203 -7.69 3.86 15.60
N GLY A 204 -6.40 4.16 15.74
CA GLY A 204 -5.41 3.16 16.12
C GLY A 204 -4.79 2.30 15.01
N HIS A 205 -5.21 2.41 13.74
CA HIS A 205 -4.53 1.66 12.67
C HIS A 205 -3.14 2.26 12.40
N PRO A 206 -2.07 1.47 12.57
CA PRO A 206 -0.72 2.01 12.63
C PRO A 206 -0.13 2.43 11.27
N ALA A 207 -0.61 1.88 10.15
CA ALA A 207 -0.02 2.10 8.82
C ALA A 207 -1.03 2.04 7.65
N PRO A 208 -2.11 2.87 7.64
CA PRO A 208 -3.03 2.89 6.52
C PRO A 208 -2.37 3.57 5.30
N PHE A 209 -2.65 3.08 4.08
CA PHE A 209 -2.32 3.79 2.85
C PHE A 209 -3.47 4.72 2.41
N PRO A 210 -3.18 5.79 1.62
CA PRO A 210 -4.19 6.72 1.18
C PRO A 210 -5.17 6.10 0.18
N GLU A 211 -6.42 6.55 0.17
CA GLU A 211 -7.46 6.09 -0.79
C GLU A 211 -7.03 6.23 -2.25
N LYS A 212 -6.17 7.19 -2.56
CA LYS A 212 -5.61 7.38 -3.90
C LYS A 212 -4.83 6.18 -4.40
N LEU A 213 -4.16 5.43 -3.52
CA LEU A 213 -3.33 4.27 -3.92
C LEU A 213 -4.20 3.17 -4.56
N PRO A 214 -5.19 2.56 -3.85
CA PRO A 214 -6.03 1.54 -4.45
C PRO A 214 -6.88 2.11 -5.60
N ALA A 215 -7.30 3.37 -5.54
CA ALA A 215 -8.09 3.98 -6.61
C ALA A 215 -7.30 4.07 -7.94
N ARG A 216 -6.02 4.44 -7.90
CA ARG A 216 -5.14 4.46 -9.08
C ARG A 216 -4.97 3.06 -9.68
N LEU A 217 -4.75 2.06 -8.84
CA LEU A 217 -4.61 0.67 -9.29
C LEU A 217 -5.92 0.12 -9.88
N MET A 218 -7.06 0.38 -9.25
CA MET A 218 -8.37 -0.01 -9.78
C MET A 218 -8.68 0.67 -11.12
N LYS A 219 -8.33 1.95 -11.27
CA LYS A 219 -8.52 2.68 -12.52
C LYS A 219 -7.67 2.13 -13.66
N LEU A 220 -6.46 1.64 -13.36
CA LEU A 220 -5.56 1.05 -14.33
C LEU A 220 -5.94 -0.39 -14.73
N TYR A 221 -6.49 -1.18 -13.80
CA TYR A 221 -6.52 -2.63 -13.95
C TYR A 221 -7.91 -3.25 -13.86
N THR A 222 -8.98 -2.46 -13.61
CA THR A 222 -10.34 -2.99 -13.51
C THR A 222 -11.38 -2.12 -14.19
N TYR A 223 -12.49 -2.77 -14.57
CA TYR A 223 -13.70 -2.14 -15.07
C TYR A 223 -14.73 -1.98 -13.95
N GLY A 224 -15.27 -0.78 -13.79
CA GLY A 224 -16.36 -0.49 -12.88
C GLY A 224 -17.72 -0.85 -13.49
N ALA A 225 -18.74 -0.86 -12.64
CA ALA A 225 -20.10 -1.18 -13.02
C ALA A 225 -20.64 -0.25 -14.13
N CYS A 226 -21.36 -0.86 -15.06
CA CYS A 226 -22.03 -0.19 -16.16
C CYS A 226 -23.25 -1.00 -16.59
N ARG A 227 -24.43 -0.40 -16.52
CA ARG A 227 -25.71 -1.09 -16.75
C ARG A 227 -25.85 -2.37 -15.90
N GLU A 228 -25.98 -3.52 -16.57
CA GLU A 228 -26.12 -4.82 -15.92
C GLU A 228 -24.77 -5.42 -15.48
N PHE A 229 -23.64 -4.88 -15.94
CA PHE A 229 -22.33 -5.31 -15.48
C PHE A 229 -22.07 -4.77 -14.08
N PRO A 230 -21.91 -5.63 -13.07
CA PRO A 230 -21.79 -5.21 -11.65
C PRO A 230 -20.44 -4.62 -11.29
N GLY A 231 -19.48 -4.59 -12.20
CA GLY A 231 -18.09 -4.25 -11.95
C GLY A 231 -17.25 -5.47 -11.58
N GLU A 232 -15.95 -5.38 -11.81
CA GLU A 232 -14.98 -6.40 -11.45
C GLU A 232 -14.78 -6.47 -9.94
N ILE A 233 -14.33 -7.62 -9.44
CA ILE A 233 -14.16 -7.91 -8.00
C ILE A 233 -12.74 -7.57 -7.56
N VAL A 234 -12.65 -6.73 -6.53
CA VAL A 234 -11.40 -6.33 -5.87
C VAL A 234 -11.33 -6.96 -4.49
N LEU A 235 -10.22 -7.64 -4.20
CA LEU A 235 -9.94 -8.27 -2.91
C LEU A 235 -8.81 -7.54 -2.20
N ASP A 236 -8.96 -7.37 -0.88
CA ASP A 236 -7.85 -7.06 0.04
C ASP A 236 -7.77 -8.14 1.12
N PRO A 237 -6.77 -9.05 1.06
CA PRO A 237 -6.60 -10.13 2.03
C PRO A 237 -6.07 -9.68 3.39
N PHE A 238 -5.72 -8.40 3.57
CA PHE A 238 -5.29 -7.77 4.81
C PHE A 238 -5.97 -6.41 4.94
N VAL A 239 -7.31 -6.42 4.96
CA VAL A 239 -8.15 -5.25 4.70
C VAL A 239 -8.02 -4.13 5.74
N GLY A 240 -7.58 -4.45 6.96
CA GLY A 240 -7.46 -3.49 8.05
C GLY A 240 -8.74 -2.67 8.22
N THR A 241 -8.63 -1.36 8.20
CA THR A 241 -9.77 -0.43 8.33
C THR A 241 -10.58 -0.22 7.03
N GLY A 242 -10.43 -1.07 6.01
CA GLY A 242 -11.33 -1.13 4.85
C GLY A 242 -11.06 -0.12 3.74
N THR A 243 -9.87 0.47 3.64
CA THR A 243 -9.56 1.48 2.61
C THR A 243 -9.82 0.96 1.20
N THR A 244 -9.31 -0.22 0.87
CA THR A 244 -9.49 -0.84 -0.46
C THR A 244 -10.96 -1.10 -0.77
N CYS A 245 -11.70 -1.67 0.17
CA CYS A 245 -13.12 -2.00 0.00
C CYS A 245 -13.99 -0.75 -0.18
N ALA A 246 -13.75 0.29 0.62
CA ALA A 246 -14.45 1.55 0.51
C ALA A 246 -14.20 2.22 -0.85
N VAL A 247 -12.95 2.21 -1.33
CA VAL A 247 -12.61 2.77 -2.63
C VAL A 247 -13.23 1.95 -3.76
N ALA A 248 -13.21 0.60 -3.69
CA ALA A 248 -13.84 -0.26 -4.67
C ALA A 248 -15.34 0.04 -4.80
N LYS A 249 -16.06 0.10 -3.67
CA LYS A 249 -17.48 0.49 -3.63
C LYS A 249 -17.72 1.87 -4.26
N ARG A 250 -16.89 2.86 -3.88
CA ARG A 250 -16.99 4.23 -4.42
C ARG A 250 -16.81 4.29 -5.94
N MET A 251 -15.92 3.46 -6.46
CA MET A 251 -15.61 3.41 -7.89
C MET A 251 -16.50 2.43 -8.69
N GLY A 252 -17.55 1.86 -8.08
CA GLY A 252 -18.44 0.91 -8.74
C GLY A 252 -17.80 -0.44 -9.06
N ARG A 253 -16.85 -0.88 -8.22
CA ARG A 253 -16.33 -2.24 -8.23
C ARG A 253 -16.97 -3.04 -7.11
N GLN A 254 -17.06 -4.34 -7.29
CA GLN A 254 -17.36 -5.23 -6.18
C GLN A 254 -16.13 -5.35 -5.28
N TRP A 255 -16.32 -5.66 -4.01
CA TRP A 255 -15.23 -5.66 -3.04
C TRP A 255 -15.33 -6.85 -2.10
N ILE A 256 -14.18 -7.31 -1.63
CA ILE A 256 -14.04 -8.32 -0.59
C ILE A 256 -12.87 -7.92 0.30
N GLY A 257 -13.05 -8.05 1.62
CA GLY A 257 -11.97 -7.83 2.58
C GLY A 257 -11.83 -9.00 3.54
N ILE A 258 -10.60 -9.32 3.92
CA ILE A 258 -10.31 -10.34 4.94
C ILE A 258 -9.39 -9.70 5.99
N ASP A 259 -9.64 -9.96 7.26
CA ASP A 259 -8.74 -9.61 8.36
C ASP A 259 -8.89 -10.60 9.52
N LEU A 260 -7.82 -10.78 10.29
CA LEU A 260 -7.87 -11.56 11.54
C LEU A 260 -8.59 -10.81 12.65
N SER A 261 -8.43 -9.49 12.69
CA SER A 261 -8.93 -8.63 13.77
C SER A 261 -10.39 -8.26 13.58
N ASP A 262 -11.25 -8.73 14.47
CA ASP A 262 -12.65 -8.31 14.55
C ASP A 262 -12.79 -6.78 14.76
N THR A 263 -11.88 -6.19 15.50
CA THR A 263 -11.85 -4.73 15.71
C THR A 263 -11.66 -3.98 14.40
N TYR A 264 -10.68 -4.37 13.56
CA TYR A 264 -10.47 -3.76 12.27
C TYR A 264 -11.63 -4.00 11.31
N LEU A 265 -12.21 -5.18 11.33
CA LEU A 265 -13.39 -5.47 10.50
C LEU A 265 -14.59 -4.59 10.85
N ARG A 266 -14.84 -4.28 12.12
CA ARG A 266 -15.88 -3.31 12.51
C ARG A 266 -15.62 -1.90 12.00
N TYR A 267 -14.35 -1.47 11.94
CA TYR A 267 -14.00 -0.19 11.30
C TYR A 267 -14.20 -0.24 9.80
N ALA A 268 -13.77 -1.32 9.16
CA ALA A 268 -13.95 -1.54 7.73
C ALA A 268 -15.44 -1.54 7.35
N GLU A 269 -16.28 -2.24 8.11
CA GLU A 269 -17.73 -2.29 7.89
C GLU A 269 -18.35 -0.91 7.96
N ARG A 270 -18.13 -0.17 9.05
CA ARG A 270 -18.61 1.22 9.19
C ARG A 270 -18.13 2.11 8.04
N ARG A 271 -16.86 2.00 7.65
CA ARG A 271 -16.31 2.79 6.56
C ARG A 271 -16.98 2.48 5.23
N VAL A 272 -17.16 1.19 4.92
CA VAL A 272 -17.83 0.76 3.68
C VAL A 272 -19.31 1.15 3.69
N GLU A 273 -20.02 1.00 4.82
CA GLU A 273 -21.42 1.43 4.96
C GLU A 273 -21.60 2.91 4.66
N HIS A 274 -20.77 3.77 5.24
CA HIS A 274 -20.82 5.22 5.04
C HIS A 274 -20.30 5.68 3.66
N THR A 275 -19.66 4.78 2.90
CA THR A 275 -19.17 5.09 1.56
C THR A 275 -20.32 5.06 0.54
N ARG A 276 -20.54 6.17 -0.15
CA ARG A 276 -21.50 6.24 -1.24
C ARG A 276 -20.88 5.72 -2.54
N PRO A 277 -21.54 4.85 -3.29
CA PRO A 277 -21.06 4.41 -4.60
C PRO A 277 -21.02 5.57 -5.60
N TYR A 278 -20.17 5.41 -6.61
CA TYR A 278 -20.01 6.36 -7.73
C TYR A 278 -19.63 7.79 -7.34
N GLN A 279 -18.96 7.97 -6.21
CA GLN A 279 -18.40 9.27 -5.85
C GLN A 279 -17.05 9.48 -6.55
N PRO A 280 -16.84 10.60 -7.26
CA PRO A 280 -15.57 10.86 -7.91
C PRO A 280 -14.45 11.00 -6.87
N LEU A 281 -13.32 10.39 -7.17
CA LEU A 281 -12.05 10.59 -6.45
C LEU A 281 -11.15 11.48 -7.30
N LEU A 282 -10.56 12.49 -6.68
CA LEU A 282 -9.56 13.31 -7.36
C LEU A 282 -8.25 12.50 -7.43
N LEU A 283 -8.06 11.76 -8.52
CA LEU A 283 -6.88 10.92 -8.73
C LEU A 283 -5.70 11.70 -9.29
N VAL A 284 -6.01 12.70 -10.12
CA VAL A 284 -5.03 13.56 -10.76
C VAL A 284 -4.84 14.79 -9.89
N GLY A 285 -3.72 14.87 -9.20
CA GLY A 285 -3.33 16.03 -8.42
C GLY A 285 -1.95 16.49 -8.84
N ARG A 286 -1.74 17.79 -8.94
CA ARG A 286 -0.40 18.36 -9.11
C ARG A 286 0.37 18.26 -7.77
N ALA A 287 0.77 17.07 -7.39
CA ALA A 287 1.87 16.95 -6.44
C ALA A 287 3.16 17.31 -7.19
N LYS A 288 3.49 18.59 -7.19
CA LYS A 288 4.86 18.98 -7.50
C LYS A 288 5.73 18.48 -6.34
N TYR A 289 6.87 17.89 -6.65
CA TYR A 289 7.94 17.78 -5.66
C TYR A 289 8.15 19.20 -5.10
N PRO A 290 8.08 19.40 -3.79
CA PRO A 290 8.27 20.73 -3.23
C PRO A 290 9.60 21.26 -3.75
N GLY A 291 9.61 22.46 -4.24
CA GLY A 291 10.84 23.13 -4.67
C GLY A 291 11.82 23.22 -3.50
N LYS A 292 13.10 23.43 -3.80
CA LYS A 292 14.13 23.57 -2.76
C LYS A 292 13.71 24.58 -1.68
N ASP A 293 13.09 25.68 -2.09
CA ASP A 293 12.66 26.75 -1.20
C ASP A 293 11.46 26.34 -0.34
N GLU A 294 10.50 25.58 -0.89
CA GLU A 294 9.37 25.01 -0.13
C GLU A 294 9.85 23.97 0.89
N LEU A 295 10.84 23.14 0.54
CA LEU A 295 11.45 22.20 1.48
C LEU A 295 12.16 22.90 2.64
N VAL A 296 12.89 23.99 2.36
CA VAL A 296 13.53 24.81 3.37
C VAL A 296 12.48 25.45 4.28
N GLN A 297 11.41 26.01 3.73
CA GLN A 297 10.33 26.61 4.49
C GLN A 297 9.62 25.59 5.39
N MET A 298 9.30 24.39 4.88
CA MET A 298 8.74 23.30 5.68
C MET A 298 9.65 22.89 6.84
N MET A 299 10.97 22.85 6.60
CA MET A 299 11.95 22.56 7.65
C MET A 299 12.00 23.65 8.73
N GLU A 300 11.85 24.91 8.35
CA GLU A 300 11.84 26.05 9.28
C GLU A 300 10.55 26.10 10.12
N GLU A 301 9.40 25.80 9.52
CA GLU A 301 8.11 25.73 10.19
C GLU A 301 8.08 24.59 11.23
N GLU A 302 8.62 23.41 10.91
CA GLU A 302 8.74 22.30 11.88
C GLU A 302 9.68 22.63 13.03
N ALA A 303 10.79 23.30 12.76
CA ALA A 303 11.70 23.76 13.80
C ALA A 303 11.04 24.80 14.73
N GLY A 304 10.09 25.60 14.21
CA GLY A 304 9.34 26.61 14.97
C GLY A 304 8.23 26.02 15.85
N THR A 305 7.58 24.93 15.42
CA THR A 305 6.42 24.34 16.13
C THR A 305 6.80 23.38 17.27
N SER A 306 8.04 22.91 17.33
CA SER A 306 8.51 21.97 18.37
C SER A 306 8.90 22.63 19.69
N GLY A 307 8.42 23.83 19.98
CA GLY A 307 8.82 24.69 21.10
C GLY A 307 8.24 24.41 22.50
N SER A 308 7.56 23.27 22.74
CA SER A 308 6.86 23.02 24.02
C SER A 308 7.46 21.96 24.96
N ASP A 309 8.55 21.26 24.61
CA ASP A 309 9.16 20.29 25.53
C ASP A 309 10.59 20.64 25.98
N ALA A 310 10.71 20.85 27.26
CA ALA A 310 11.84 21.51 27.93
C ALA A 310 13.18 20.75 28.00
N VAL A 311 13.24 19.48 27.53
CA VAL A 311 14.43 18.63 27.72
C VAL A 311 15.39 18.62 26.53
N SER A 312 14.97 19.15 25.39
CA SER A 312 15.73 19.10 24.14
C SER A 312 16.29 20.44 23.68
N LYS A 313 16.05 21.52 24.41
CA LYS A 313 16.35 22.90 23.96
C LYS A 313 17.82 23.21 23.66
N HIS A 314 18.77 22.49 24.23
CA HIS A 314 20.19 22.83 24.05
C HIS A 314 20.83 22.24 22.81
N LYS A 315 20.34 21.09 22.33
CA LYS A 315 20.86 20.45 21.09
C LYS A 315 20.20 20.98 19.81
N ARG A 316 18.95 21.45 19.88
CA ARG A 316 18.17 21.89 18.69
C ARG A 316 18.59 23.26 18.16
N LYS A 317 19.04 24.18 19.02
CA LYS A 317 19.43 25.53 18.58
C LYS A 317 20.68 25.57 17.69
N THR A 318 21.54 24.56 17.79
CA THR A 318 22.81 24.49 17.03
C THR A 318 22.59 23.83 15.64
N TYR A 319 21.58 22.95 15.47
CA TYR A 319 21.40 22.17 14.26
C TYR A 319 20.59 22.88 13.15
N GLY A 320 19.63 23.75 13.51
CA GLY A 320 18.79 24.42 12.53
C GLY A 320 19.53 25.40 11.61
N ARG A 321 20.43 26.20 12.17
CA ARG A 321 21.20 27.19 11.38
C ARG A 321 22.34 26.58 10.58
N SER A 322 23.01 25.54 11.08
CA SER A 322 24.10 24.88 10.37
C SER A 322 23.62 24.04 9.20
N ALA A 323 22.40 23.47 9.26
CA ALA A 323 21.85 22.69 8.16
C ALA A 323 21.56 23.55 6.93
N ILE A 324 21.11 24.77 7.13
CA ILE A 324 20.80 25.72 6.03
C ILE A 324 22.08 26.21 5.35
N LEU A 325 23.14 26.52 6.15
CA LEU A 325 24.40 26.98 5.62
C LEU A 325 25.20 25.90 4.89
N GLY A 326 25.13 24.64 5.33
CA GLY A 326 25.83 23.51 4.70
C GLY A 326 25.32 23.13 3.31
N VAL A 327 24.09 23.50 2.98
CA VAL A 327 23.51 23.23 1.64
C VAL A 327 23.99 24.25 0.61
N GLU A 328 24.22 25.48 1.01
CA GLU A 328 24.79 26.53 0.12
C GLU A 328 26.26 26.29 -0.19
N ASP A 329 27.06 25.84 0.80
CA ASP A 329 28.48 25.53 0.61
C ASP A 329 28.75 24.34 -0.32
N LEU A 330 27.83 23.37 -0.38
CA LEU A 330 27.97 22.19 -1.26
C LEU A 330 27.79 22.53 -2.75
N GLN A 331 27.04 23.57 -3.09
CA GLN A 331 26.83 23.97 -4.49
C GLN A 331 28.01 24.76 -5.06
N LEU A 332 28.82 25.40 -4.24
CA LEU A 332 29.99 26.15 -4.69
C LEU A 332 31.24 25.29 -4.94
N LYS A 333 31.22 24.02 -4.56
CA LYS A 333 32.34 23.06 -4.76
C LYS A 333 32.14 22.04 -5.87
N LEU A 334 31.02 22.12 -6.60
CA LEU A 334 30.70 21.20 -7.70
C LEU A 334 30.59 21.91 -9.08
N VAL A 335 31.17 23.11 -9.19
CA VAL A 335 31.39 23.81 -10.47
C VAL A 335 32.86 23.85 -10.78
#